data_4e3370d595dab13f9b2b111242298cff
#
_entry.id   4e3370d595dab13f9b2b111242298cff
#
_cell.length_a   1.000
_cell.length_b   1.000
_cell.length_c   1.000
_cell.angle_alpha   90.00
_cell.angle_beta   90.00
_cell.angle_gamma   90.00
#
_symmetry.space_group_name_H-M   'P 1'
#
loop_
_entity.id
_entity.type
_entity.pdbx_description
1 polymer ?
#
loop_
_entity_poly.entity_id
_entity_poly.type
_entity_poly.pdbx_seq_one_letter_code
_entity_poly.pdbx_strand_id
1 'polypeptide(L)'
;MSLRQTSGTLSSPARFLPLLCFLLSGPVLSSVAAQSCGSHGVAVQVLGSGGPELQDKRASSSYLVWENGQARVLIDAGGGSALRFGESGAQMSQLDVILFTHFHVDHSADFPTLVFSSWFEDRNRPLPIYGPPGNDFMPSTTEFVSDLFSDHGVYGYLSELFVPGEKGSYKLQPHNVIAGETPVAVFHKGDLSASAVRVIHGGVPALAWRVEIAGKDIVFSGDTNGEGGGLVRLAMNADLFVAHNAVPEGAAGVERRLHMPPSVIGQIAGDAHVKSLVLSHRMLRTLGKEEQTQSEIRKRYSGPLAFANDLDCFPVK
;
A
#
# COMPACT_ATOMS: atom_id res chain seq x y z
N MET A 1 64.45 27.09 -52.40
CA MET A 1 65.76 27.31 -51.72
C MET A 1 65.76 26.34 -50.56
N SER A 2 66.15 25.20 -50.76
CA SER A 2 67.31 24.33 -50.46
C SER A 2 68.02 24.67 -49.15
N LEU A 3 68.07 23.71 -48.22
CA LEU A 3 69.24 23.13 -47.56
C LEU A 3 68.81 22.40 -46.28
N ARG A 4 68.87 21.09 -46.35
CA ARG A 4 69.86 20.08 -45.89
C ARG A 4 69.91 19.86 -44.37
N GLN A 5 69.53 18.70 -44.08
CA GLN A 5 69.98 17.63 -43.13
C GLN A 5 71.27 17.92 -42.31
N THR A 6 71.18 17.52 -41.03
CA THR A 6 72.26 16.66 -40.44
C THR A 6 71.65 15.75 -39.33
N SER A 7 72.03 14.50 -39.46
CA SER A 7 71.74 13.38 -38.56
C SER A 7 72.61 13.40 -37.29
N GLY A 8 72.06 13.04 -36.17
CA GLY A 8 72.84 12.75 -34.97
C GLY A 8 72.13 11.65 -34.16
N THR A 9 72.64 10.43 -34.32
CA THR A 9 72.24 9.26 -33.52
C THR A 9 72.92 9.31 -32.17
N LEU A 10 72.11 9.29 -31.07
CA LEU A 10 72.62 8.95 -29.73
C LEU A 10 71.72 7.83 -29.16
N SER A 11 72.31 6.65 -29.11
CA SER A 11 71.79 5.46 -28.44
C SER A 11 71.94 5.61 -26.93
N SER A 12 70.84 5.44 -26.21
CA SER A 12 70.88 5.31 -24.78
C SER A 12 70.12 4.02 -24.35
N PRO A 13 70.62 3.22 -23.41
CA PRO A 13 70.09 1.89 -23.11
C PRO A 13 68.83 2.00 -22.25
N ALA A 14 67.76 1.32 -22.72
CA ALA A 14 66.51 1.17 -21.98
C ALA A 14 66.77 0.30 -20.74
N ARG A 15 66.61 0.90 -19.57
CA ARG A 15 66.46 0.18 -18.31
C ARG A 15 65.00 -0.30 -18.18
N PHE A 16 64.81 -1.59 -18.30
CA PHE A 16 63.54 -2.24 -17.95
C PHE A 16 63.35 -2.23 -16.43
N LEU A 17 62.35 -1.48 -15.95
CA LEU A 17 61.88 -1.55 -14.58
C LEU A 17 60.70 -2.54 -14.55
N PRO A 18 60.71 -3.59 -13.73
CA PRO A 18 59.57 -4.50 -13.65
C PRO A 18 58.40 -3.78 -12.95
N LEU A 19 57.27 -3.65 -13.66
CA LEU A 19 56.01 -3.14 -13.12
C LEU A 19 55.41 -4.20 -12.21
N LEU A 20 55.57 -4.02 -10.92
CA LEU A 20 54.97 -4.88 -9.89
C LEU A 20 53.47 -4.56 -9.79
N CYS A 21 52.60 -5.33 -10.49
CA CYS A 21 51.16 -5.23 -10.34
C CYS A 21 50.76 -5.73 -8.94
N PHE A 22 50.53 -4.79 -8.00
CA PHE A 22 49.80 -5.08 -6.77
C PHE A 22 48.34 -5.31 -7.12
N LEU A 23 47.91 -6.56 -7.12
CA LEU A 23 46.51 -6.94 -7.10
C LEU A 23 45.94 -6.56 -5.73
N LEU A 24 45.34 -5.38 -5.65
CA LEU A 24 44.48 -4.98 -4.53
C LEU A 24 43.20 -5.81 -4.61
N SER A 25 43.19 -6.95 -3.96
CA SER A 25 41.96 -7.66 -3.64
C SER A 25 41.21 -6.89 -2.52
N GLY A 26 40.41 -5.91 -2.96
CA GLY A 26 39.43 -5.26 -2.07
C GLY A 26 38.42 -6.26 -1.59
N PRO A 27 37.86 -6.13 -0.36
CA PRO A 27 36.79 -6.97 0.11
C PRO A 27 35.59 -6.78 -0.80
N VAL A 28 35.13 -7.87 -1.41
CA VAL A 28 33.83 -7.92 -2.08
C VAL A 28 32.78 -7.77 -0.98
N LEU A 29 32.28 -6.56 -0.78
CA LEU A 29 31.08 -6.31 0.01
C LEU A 29 29.93 -7.01 -0.72
N SER A 30 29.64 -8.25 -0.30
CA SER A 30 28.39 -8.91 -0.66
C SER A 30 27.27 -8.03 -0.12
N SER A 31 26.61 -7.28 -0.98
CA SER A 31 25.34 -6.66 -0.64
C SER A 31 24.39 -7.82 -0.33
N VAL A 32 24.08 -8.03 0.94
CA VAL A 32 22.92 -8.84 1.33
C VAL A 32 21.74 -8.09 0.74
N ALA A 33 21.20 -8.59 -0.36
CA ALA A 33 19.96 -8.06 -0.90
C ALA A 33 18.94 -8.12 0.23
N ALA A 34 18.37 -6.97 0.61
CA ALA A 34 17.30 -6.94 1.58
C ALA A 34 16.22 -7.89 1.09
N GLN A 35 15.84 -8.87 1.90
CA GLN A 35 14.84 -9.84 1.53
C GLN A 35 13.54 -9.09 1.22
N SER A 36 13.05 -9.22 -0.03
CA SER A 36 11.81 -8.55 -0.44
C SER A 36 10.65 -8.99 0.45
N CYS A 37 9.77 -8.05 0.79
CA CYS A 37 8.58 -8.37 1.57
C CYS A 37 7.80 -9.52 0.93
N GLY A 38 7.30 -10.46 1.75
CA GLY A 38 6.48 -11.57 1.27
C GLY A 38 7.16 -12.56 0.33
N SER A 39 8.50 -12.63 0.28
CA SER A 39 9.23 -13.60 -0.54
C SER A 39 8.83 -15.05 -0.24
N HIS A 40 8.34 -15.33 0.95
CA HIS A 40 7.77 -16.61 1.37
C HIS A 40 6.52 -16.40 2.21
N GLY A 41 5.48 -17.22 1.96
CA GLY A 41 4.20 -17.14 2.65
C GLY A 41 3.44 -15.85 2.36
N VAL A 42 2.63 -15.42 3.31
CA VAL A 42 1.79 -14.21 3.21
C VAL A 42 2.39 -13.09 4.05
N ALA A 43 2.42 -11.88 3.51
CA ALA A 43 2.84 -10.68 4.23
C ALA A 43 2.03 -9.46 3.81
N VAL A 44 1.90 -8.48 4.71
CA VAL A 44 1.43 -7.13 4.41
C VAL A 44 2.61 -6.19 4.37
N GLN A 45 2.75 -5.45 3.29
CA GLN A 45 3.68 -4.34 3.19
C GLN A 45 2.92 -3.02 3.22
N VAL A 46 3.35 -2.13 4.09
CA VAL A 46 2.78 -0.79 4.20
C VAL A 46 3.50 0.12 3.20
N LEU A 47 2.83 0.51 2.13
CA LEU A 47 3.37 1.47 1.16
C LEU A 47 3.29 2.89 1.70
N GLY A 48 2.20 3.20 2.39
CA GLY A 48 1.98 4.49 3.03
C GLY A 48 1.38 4.32 4.42
N SER A 49 2.06 4.87 5.40
CA SER A 49 1.73 4.74 6.83
C SER A 49 1.15 6.01 7.44
N GLY A 50 1.13 7.12 6.67
CA GLY A 50 0.58 8.42 7.05
C GLY A 50 -0.85 8.63 6.61
N GLY A 51 -1.40 9.79 6.97
CA GLY A 51 -2.67 10.33 6.52
C GLY A 51 -2.47 11.46 5.48
N PRO A 52 -3.32 12.52 5.52
CA PRO A 52 -3.25 13.61 4.53
C PRO A 52 -2.14 14.65 4.80
N GLU A 53 -1.41 14.55 5.90
CA GLU A 53 -0.41 15.54 6.31
C GLU A 53 0.92 15.31 5.59
N LEU A 54 1.50 16.36 4.99
CA LEU A 54 2.76 16.27 4.26
C LEU A 54 4.01 16.47 5.14
N GLN A 55 3.85 17.12 6.30
CA GLN A 55 4.97 17.47 7.19
C GLN A 55 5.56 16.27 7.92
N ASP A 56 4.81 15.18 8.03
CA ASP A 56 5.28 13.92 8.63
C ASP A 56 6.22 13.13 7.71
N LYS A 57 6.31 13.53 6.42
CA LYS A 57 7.16 12.92 5.39
C LYS A 57 6.84 11.44 5.12
N ARG A 58 5.59 11.05 5.33
CA ARG A 58 5.06 9.71 5.07
C ARG A 58 4.22 9.73 3.81
N ALA A 59 4.25 8.64 3.07
CA ALA A 59 3.23 8.39 2.07
C ALA A 59 1.88 8.14 2.77
N SER A 60 0.81 8.59 2.13
CA SER A 60 -0.56 8.39 2.61
C SER A 60 -1.00 6.93 2.43
N SER A 61 -2.09 6.54 3.07
CA SER A 61 -2.54 5.15 3.24
C SER A 61 -2.52 4.32 1.97
N SER A 62 -1.74 3.23 2.00
CA SER A 62 -1.73 2.20 0.97
C SER A 62 -1.03 0.93 1.48
N TYR A 63 -1.56 -0.25 1.10
CA TYR A 63 -1.04 -1.53 1.58
C TYR A 63 -1.01 -2.55 0.45
N LEU A 64 0.05 -3.37 0.42
CA LEU A 64 0.15 -4.54 -0.45
C LEU A 64 0.01 -5.83 0.35
N VAL A 65 -0.79 -6.76 -0.14
CA VAL A 65 -0.78 -8.14 0.32
C VAL A 65 0.06 -8.96 -0.64
N TRP A 66 1.11 -9.55 -0.11
CA TRP A 66 2.03 -10.41 -0.82
C TRP A 66 1.74 -11.87 -0.54
N GLU A 67 1.91 -12.71 -1.56
CA GLU A 67 1.95 -14.17 -1.42
C GLU A 67 3.11 -14.73 -2.24
N ASN A 68 4.05 -15.40 -1.57
CA ASN A 68 5.20 -16.07 -2.19
C ASN A 68 5.94 -15.20 -3.22
N GLY A 69 6.19 -13.93 -2.88
CA GLY A 69 6.91 -12.96 -3.73
C GLY A 69 6.07 -12.29 -4.81
N GLN A 70 4.75 -12.52 -4.83
CA GLN A 70 3.83 -11.85 -5.75
C GLN A 70 2.91 -10.89 -5.01
N ALA A 71 2.80 -9.66 -5.48
CA ALA A 71 1.83 -8.68 -5.00
C ALA A 71 0.44 -9.06 -5.53
N ARG A 72 -0.48 -9.49 -4.64
CA ARG A 72 -1.80 -10.00 -5.02
C ARG A 72 -2.91 -8.98 -4.88
N VAL A 73 -2.88 -8.19 -3.80
CA VAL A 73 -3.94 -7.22 -3.47
C VAL A 73 -3.30 -5.88 -3.14
N LEU A 74 -3.87 -4.81 -3.70
CA LEU A 74 -3.58 -3.44 -3.28
C LEU A 74 -4.80 -2.90 -2.53
N ILE A 75 -4.61 -2.36 -1.33
CA ILE A 75 -5.62 -1.67 -0.55
C ILE A 75 -5.24 -0.19 -0.49
N ASP A 76 -6.12 0.66 -1.00
CA ASP A 76 -5.94 2.10 -1.16
C ASP A 76 -4.68 2.48 -1.98
N ALA A 77 -4.64 3.72 -2.46
CA ALA A 77 -3.57 4.28 -3.26
C ALA A 77 -3.39 5.78 -2.93
N GLY A 78 -3.03 6.07 -1.69
CA GLY A 78 -2.83 7.42 -1.20
C GLY A 78 -1.58 8.09 -1.78
N GLY A 79 -1.48 9.41 -1.60
CA GLY A 79 -0.38 10.19 -2.18
C GLY A 79 1.01 9.74 -1.70
N GLY A 80 1.94 9.56 -2.62
CA GLY A 80 3.28 9.02 -2.38
C GLY A 80 3.38 7.50 -2.43
N SER A 81 2.26 6.78 -2.41
CA SER A 81 2.25 5.31 -2.42
C SER A 81 2.72 4.71 -3.73
N ALA A 82 2.54 5.39 -4.88
CA ALA A 82 3.02 4.92 -6.17
C ALA A 82 4.56 4.83 -6.21
N LEU A 83 5.25 5.79 -5.61
CA LEU A 83 6.71 5.72 -5.49
C LEU A 83 7.14 4.52 -4.63
N ARG A 84 6.46 4.32 -3.48
CA ARG A 84 6.72 3.18 -2.59
C ARG A 84 6.36 1.84 -3.23
N PHE A 85 5.32 1.81 -4.08
CA PHE A 85 4.98 0.63 -4.89
C PHE A 85 6.16 0.24 -5.80
N GLY A 86 6.77 1.20 -6.51
CA GLY A 86 7.97 0.97 -7.30
C GLY A 86 9.17 0.51 -6.46
N GLU A 87 9.41 1.14 -5.30
CA GLU A 87 10.48 0.76 -4.37
C GLU A 87 10.30 -0.64 -3.78
N SER A 88 9.06 -1.10 -3.61
CA SER A 88 8.75 -2.45 -3.13
C SER A 88 9.07 -3.56 -4.13
N GLY A 89 9.27 -3.21 -5.41
CA GLY A 89 9.43 -4.16 -6.49
C GLY A 89 8.13 -4.80 -6.97
N ALA A 90 6.98 -4.31 -6.51
CA ALA A 90 5.66 -4.77 -6.97
C ALA A 90 5.42 -4.39 -8.43
N GLN A 91 4.59 -5.17 -9.10
CA GLN A 91 4.15 -4.91 -10.47
C GLN A 91 2.62 -4.89 -10.53
N MET A 92 2.06 -3.92 -11.23
CA MET A 92 0.61 -3.81 -11.45
C MET A 92 0.06 -5.03 -12.20
N SER A 93 0.88 -5.66 -13.06
CA SER A 93 0.52 -6.89 -13.78
C SER A 93 0.28 -8.09 -12.86
N GLN A 94 0.86 -8.11 -11.66
CA GLN A 94 0.68 -9.18 -10.68
C GLN A 94 -0.65 -9.07 -9.91
N LEU A 95 -1.15 -7.85 -9.69
CA LEU A 95 -2.33 -7.61 -8.87
C LEU A 95 -3.55 -8.38 -9.38
N ASP A 96 -4.24 -9.03 -8.47
CA ASP A 96 -5.52 -9.68 -8.75
C ASP A 96 -6.70 -8.75 -8.53
N VAL A 97 -6.58 -7.81 -7.60
CA VAL A 97 -7.64 -6.87 -7.24
C VAL A 97 -7.08 -5.62 -6.57
N ILE A 98 -7.78 -4.49 -6.75
CA ILE A 98 -7.60 -3.27 -5.96
C ILE A 98 -8.86 -3.06 -5.12
N LEU A 99 -8.67 -2.74 -3.83
CA LEU A 99 -9.74 -2.52 -2.86
C LEU A 99 -9.60 -1.10 -2.29
N PHE A 100 -10.59 -0.25 -2.53
CA PHE A 100 -10.64 1.08 -1.91
C PHE A 100 -11.50 1.06 -0.65
N THR A 101 -10.96 1.63 0.43
CA THR A 101 -11.75 1.84 1.65
C THR A 101 -12.70 3.02 1.46
N HIS A 102 -12.24 4.11 0.89
CA HIS A 102 -13.01 5.30 0.52
C HIS A 102 -12.18 6.22 -0.41
N PHE A 103 -12.75 7.33 -0.87
CA PHE A 103 -12.14 8.19 -1.87
C PHE A 103 -11.65 9.55 -1.34
N HIS A 104 -11.23 9.66 -0.08
CA HIS A 104 -10.42 10.80 0.31
C HIS A 104 -9.08 10.79 -0.44
N VAL A 105 -8.52 11.98 -0.65
CA VAL A 105 -7.29 12.15 -1.44
C VAL A 105 -6.13 11.32 -0.90
N ASP A 106 -6.00 11.23 0.41
CA ASP A 106 -4.96 10.44 1.09
C ASP A 106 -5.18 8.91 1.04
N HIS A 107 -6.24 8.46 0.33
CA HIS A 107 -6.51 7.05 0.04
C HIS A 107 -6.54 6.74 -1.46
N SER A 108 -6.53 7.76 -2.34
CA SER A 108 -6.80 7.54 -3.77
C SER A 108 -5.95 8.36 -4.75
N ALA A 109 -5.16 9.33 -4.28
CA ALA A 109 -4.46 10.29 -5.14
C ALA A 109 -3.48 9.66 -6.14
N ASP A 110 -2.82 8.57 -5.79
CA ASP A 110 -1.81 7.92 -6.64
C ASP A 110 -2.39 6.83 -7.54
N PHE A 111 -3.69 6.56 -7.46
CA PHE A 111 -4.33 5.56 -8.32
C PHE A 111 -4.09 5.82 -9.82
N PRO A 112 -4.24 7.05 -10.35
CA PRO A 112 -3.94 7.32 -11.75
C PRO A 112 -2.48 7.06 -12.13
N THR A 113 -1.55 7.35 -11.23
CA THR A 113 -0.11 7.09 -11.42
C THR A 113 0.16 5.60 -11.56
N LEU A 114 -0.44 4.78 -10.71
CA LEU A 114 -0.33 3.32 -10.75
C LEU A 114 -0.95 2.75 -12.04
N VAL A 115 -2.13 3.23 -12.42
CA VAL A 115 -2.78 2.81 -13.69
C VAL A 115 -1.90 3.16 -14.87
N PHE A 116 -1.34 4.37 -14.93
CA PHE A 116 -0.45 4.74 -16.03
C PHE A 116 0.85 3.93 -16.02
N SER A 117 1.43 3.62 -14.86
CA SER A 117 2.61 2.76 -14.75
C SER A 117 2.38 1.38 -15.36
N SER A 118 1.17 0.82 -15.20
CA SER A 118 0.83 -0.50 -15.73
C SER A 118 0.87 -0.59 -17.27
N TRP A 119 0.83 0.55 -17.97
CA TRP A 119 1.01 0.62 -19.42
C TRP A 119 2.37 0.09 -19.88
N PHE A 120 3.37 0.21 -19.03
CA PHE A 120 4.73 -0.25 -19.28
C PHE A 120 4.97 -1.70 -18.82
N GLU A 121 3.89 -2.40 -18.45
CA GLU A 121 3.93 -3.78 -17.98
C GLU A 121 3.05 -4.68 -18.85
N ASP A 122 3.40 -5.98 -18.92
CA ASP A 122 2.66 -6.97 -19.70
C ASP A 122 1.43 -7.52 -18.95
N ARG A 123 0.44 -6.63 -18.69
CA ARG A 123 -0.83 -7.06 -18.12
C ARG A 123 -1.82 -7.42 -19.23
N ASN A 124 -2.32 -8.66 -19.24
CA ASN A 124 -3.24 -9.17 -20.24
C ASN A 124 -4.58 -9.67 -19.66
N ARG A 125 -4.87 -9.38 -18.39
CA ARG A 125 -6.10 -9.79 -17.72
C ARG A 125 -6.77 -8.59 -17.05
N PRO A 126 -8.11 -8.56 -16.96
CA PRO A 126 -8.83 -7.48 -16.31
C PRO A 126 -8.31 -7.19 -14.90
N LEU A 127 -8.44 -5.94 -14.47
CA LEU A 127 -8.14 -5.51 -13.11
C LEU A 127 -9.44 -5.12 -12.40
N PRO A 128 -10.00 -6.00 -11.58
CA PRO A 128 -11.14 -5.67 -10.75
C PRO A 128 -10.77 -4.62 -9.70
N ILE A 129 -11.67 -3.66 -9.49
CA ILE A 129 -11.54 -2.57 -8.53
C ILE A 129 -12.83 -2.52 -7.73
N TYR A 130 -12.73 -2.72 -6.43
CA TYR A 130 -13.89 -2.65 -5.54
C TYR A 130 -13.72 -1.51 -4.56
N GLY A 131 -14.82 -0.82 -4.27
CA GLY A 131 -14.84 0.27 -3.30
C GLY A 131 -16.27 0.69 -2.97
N PRO A 132 -16.44 1.76 -2.19
CA PRO A 132 -17.75 2.14 -1.67
C PRO A 132 -18.72 2.59 -2.76
N PRO A 133 -20.02 2.54 -2.50
CA PRO A 133 -21.02 3.24 -3.29
C PRO A 133 -20.87 4.75 -3.09
N GLY A 134 -21.32 5.53 -4.06
CA GLY A 134 -21.35 6.98 -3.91
C GLY A 134 -22.46 7.47 -2.98
N ASN A 135 -22.45 8.77 -2.75
CA ASN A 135 -23.55 9.53 -2.15
C ASN A 135 -23.56 10.95 -2.72
N ASP A 136 -24.33 11.87 -2.12
CA ASP A 136 -24.45 13.26 -2.60
C ASP A 136 -23.11 14.05 -2.52
N PHE A 137 -22.10 13.55 -1.82
CA PHE A 137 -20.81 14.25 -1.59
C PHE A 137 -19.63 13.57 -2.24
N MET A 138 -19.70 12.24 -2.45
CA MET A 138 -18.58 11.43 -2.91
C MET A 138 -19.01 10.57 -4.08
N PRO A 139 -18.16 10.41 -5.11
CA PRO A 139 -18.45 9.50 -6.20
C PRO A 139 -18.49 8.06 -5.72
N SER A 140 -19.25 7.23 -6.40
CA SER A 140 -19.13 5.78 -6.32
C SER A 140 -17.82 5.30 -6.96
N THR A 141 -17.42 4.07 -6.71
CA THR A 141 -16.23 3.48 -7.34
C THR A 141 -16.30 3.51 -8.86
N THR A 142 -17.47 3.23 -9.44
CA THR A 142 -17.66 3.28 -10.88
C THR A 142 -17.58 4.69 -11.45
N GLU A 143 -18.13 5.68 -10.76
CA GLU A 143 -18.00 7.09 -11.13
C GLU A 143 -16.56 7.57 -10.98
N PHE A 144 -15.91 7.31 -9.85
CA PHE A 144 -14.51 7.69 -9.62
C PHE A 144 -13.58 7.21 -10.74
N VAL A 145 -13.68 5.94 -11.13
CA VAL A 145 -12.86 5.37 -12.22
C VAL A 145 -13.26 5.96 -13.57
N SER A 146 -14.55 6.19 -13.82
CA SER A 146 -15.05 6.82 -15.02
C SER A 146 -14.59 8.28 -15.17
N ASP A 147 -14.66 9.05 -14.10
CA ASP A 147 -14.23 10.45 -14.08
C ASP A 147 -12.74 10.61 -14.34
N LEU A 148 -11.95 9.60 -13.97
CA LEU A 148 -10.52 9.57 -14.26
C LEU A 148 -10.21 9.11 -15.69
N PHE A 149 -10.83 8.04 -16.19
CA PHE A 149 -10.33 7.28 -17.34
C PHE A 149 -11.34 7.09 -18.49
N SER A 150 -12.55 7.65 -18.41
CA SER A 150 -13.42 7.66 -19.60
C SER A 150 -12.82 8.58 -20.69
N ASP A 151 -13.36 8.54 -21.89
CA ASP A 151 -12.99 9.42 -23.02
C ASP A 151 -13.14 10.91 -22.70
N HIS A 152 -13.99 11.25 -21.72
CA HIS A 152 -14.18 12.59 -21.17
C HIS A 152 -13.58 12.78 -19.78
N GLY A 153 -12.90 11.76 -19.26
CA GLY A 153 -12.26 11.79 -17.93
C GLY A 153 -11.00 12.66 -17.90
N VAL A 154 -10.51 12.89 -16.71
CA VAL A 154 -9.28 13.70 -16.47
C VAL A 154 -8.09 13.15 -17.26
N TYR A 155 -7.97 11.84 -17.37
CA TYR A 155 -6.91 11.13 -18.09
C TYR A 155 -7.49 10.38 -19.30
N GLY A 156 -8.32 11.03 -20.11
CA GLY A 156 -9.00 10.45 -21.28
C GLY A 156 -8.06 9.78 -22.28
N TYR A 157 -6.77 10.11 -22.31
CA TYR A 157 -5.77 9.42 -23.12
C TYR A 157 -5.50 7.97 -22.67
N LEU A 158 -6.00 7.56 -21.50
CA LEU A 158 -5.97 6.21 -20.97
C LEU A 158 -7.33 5.49 -21.12
N SER A 159 -8.26 6.06 -21.87
CA SER A 159 -9.63 5.53 -22.03
C SER A 159 -9.65 4.10 -22.56
N GLU A 160 -8.66 3.71 -23.34
CA GLU A 160 -8.53 2.34 -23.81
C GLU A 160 -8.46 1.29 -22.68
N LEU A 161 -8.05 1.69 -21.47
CA LEU A 161 -8.04 0.81 -20.30
C LEU A 161 -9.41 0.71 -19.63
N PHE A 162 -10.36 1.57 -19.98
CA PHE A 162 -11.66 1.63 -19.32
C PHE A 162 -12.84 1.44 -20.29
N VAL A 163 -12.85 2.15 -21.43
CA VAL A 163 -13.99 2.15 -22.36
C VAL A 163 -14.11 0.79 -23.08
N PRO A 164 -15.29 0.14 -23.07
CA PRO A 164 -15.52 -1.10 -23.81
C PRO A 164 -15.32 -0.92 -25.32
N GLY A 165 -14.70 -1.91 -25.96
CA GLY A 165 -14.50 -1.93 -27.42
C GLY A 165 -13.23 -1.23 -27.89
N GLU A 166 -12.59 -0.40 -27.08
CA GLU A 166 -11.27 0.15 -27.40
C GLU A 166 -10.18 -0.93 -27.26
N LYS A 167 -9.14 -0.80 -28.10
CA LYS A 167 -8.00 -1.73 -28.07
C LYS A 167 -7.08 -1.32 -26.93
N GLY A 168 -7.00 -2.14 -25.88
CA GLY A 168 -6.08 -1.99 -24.78
C GLY A 168 -5.57 -3.36 -24.33
N SER A 169 -4.47 -3.37 -23.59
CA SER A 169 -3.88 -4.61 -23.09
C SER A 169 -4.78 -5.31 -22.06
N TYR A 170 -5.51 -4.53 -21.26
CA TYR A 170 -6.45 -5.02 -20.25
C TYR A 170 -7.54 -3.97 -19.99
N LYS A 171 -8.51 -4.31 -19.12
CA LYS A 171 -9.58 -3.39 -18.70
C LYS A 171 -9.62 -3.24 -17.20
N LEU A 172 -9.80 -2.01 -16.74
CA LEU A 172 -10.22 -1.68 -15.39
C LEU A 172 -11.69 -2.07 -15.23
N GLN A 173 -12.02 -2.78 -14.16
CA GLN A 173 -13.37 -3.24 -13.86
C GLN A 173 -13.82 -2.71 -12.49
N PRO A 174 -14.36 -1.48 -12.41
CA PRO A 174 -14.83 -0.92 -11.16
C PRO A 174 -16.18 -1.51 -10.74
N HIS A 175 -16.34 -1.76 -9.44
CA HIS A 175 -17.52 -2.30 -8.81
C HIS A 175 -17.86 -1.56 -7.51
N ASN A 176 -19.10 -1.11 -7.40
CA ASN A 176 -19.62 -0.51 -6.16
C ASN A 176 -20.02 -1.61 -5.17
N VAL A 177 -19.53 -1.52 -3.94
CA VAL A 177 -19.83 -2.49 -2.89
C VAL A 177 -20.85 -1.91 -1.93
N ILE A 178 -22.05 -2.48 -1.95
CA ILE A 178 -23.12 -2.13 -1.01
C ILE A 178 -23.02 -3.09 0.17
N ALA A 179 -22.44 -2.63 1.27
CA ALA A 179 -22.31 -3.40 2.50
C ALA A 179 -23.06 -2.75 3.66
N GLY A 180 -23.54 -3.59 4.58
CA GLY A 180 -24.04 -3.20 5.89
C GLY A 180 -23.01 -3.51 6.97
N GLU A 181 -23.49 -3.81 8.18
CA GLU A 181 -22.64 -4.25 9.28
C GLU A 181 -22.36 -5.77 9.27
N THR A 182 -23.02 -6.53 8.43
CA THR A 182 -22.74 -7.96 8.21
C THR A 182 -21.75 -8.06 7.05
N PRO A 183 -20.66 -8.84 7.19
CA PRO A 183 -19.70 -9.05 6.11
C PRO A 183 -20.36 -9.58 4.84
N VAL A 184 -20.06 -8.97 3.70
CA VAL A 184 -20.49 -9.41 2.38
C VAL A 184 -19.28 -9.85 1.56
N ALA A 185 -19.37 -11.04 0.94
CA ALA A 185 -18.35 -11.51 0.02
C ALA A 185 -18.39 -10.68 -1.27
N VAL A 186 -17.23 -10.25 -1.76
CA VAL A 186 -17.11 -9.30 -2.85
C VAL A 186 -16.26 -9.84 -3.99
N PHE A 187 -15.17 -10.50 -3.67
CA PHE A 187 -14.20 -11.02 -4.64
C PHE A 187 -13.75 -12.42 -4.27
N HIS A 188 -13.54 -13.26 -5.30
CA HIS A 188 -12.97 -14.59 -5.12
C HIS A 188 -12.17 -15.00 -6.37
N LYS A 189 -10.94 -15.48 -6.14
CA LYS A 189 -10.07 -16.04 -7.17
C LYS A 189 -9.10 -17.06 -6.58
N GLY A 190 -9.38 -18.34 -6.81
CA GLY A 190 -8.56 -19.42 -6.24
C GLY A 190 -8.64 -19.46 -4.72
N ASP A 191 -7.52 -19.26 -4.05
CA ASP A 191 -7.39 -19.20 -2.60
C ASP A 191 -7.47 -17.76 -2.03
N LEU A 192 -7.64 -16.78 -2.90
CA LEU A 192 -7.81 -15.38 -2.53
C LEU A 192 -9.30 -15.02 -2.54
N SER A 193 -9.80 -14.49 -1.42
CA SER A 193 -11.12 -13.87 -1.33
C SER A 193 -11.07 -12.55 -0.59
N ALA A 194 -12.07 -11.70 -0.83
CA ALA A 194 -12.26 -10.46 -0.10
C ALA A 194 -13.70 -10.27 0.30
N SER A 195 -13.92 -9.79 1.52
CA SER A 195 -15.22 -9.39 2.04
C SER A 195 -15.13 -8.01 2.69
N ALA A 196 -16.27 -7.34 2.79
CA ALA A 196 -16.35 -5.98 3.28
C ALA A 196 -17.51 -5.78 4.26
N VAL A 197 -17.37 -4.79 5.13
CA VAL A 197 -18.46 -4.18 5.90
C VAL A 197 -18.44 -2.67 5.70
N ARG A 198 -19.60 -2.04 5.81
CA ARG A 198 -19.67 -0.58 5.93
C ARG A 198 -19.14 -0.16 7.30
N VAL A 199 -18.32 0.88 7.31
CA VAL A 199 -17.85 1.55 8.52
C VAL A 199 -18.29 3.03 8.54
N ILE A 200 -18.20 3.67 9.70
CA ILE A 200 -18.65 5.05 9.88
C ILE A 200 -17.45 5.99 9.84
N HIS A 201 -17.39 6.82 8.81
CA HIS A 201 -16.37 7.87 8.62
C HIS A 201 -17.06 9.21 8.34
N GLY A 202 -17.79 9.73 9.32
CA GLY A 202 -18.64 10.90 9.14
C GLY A 202 -19.72 10.68 8.09
N GLY A 203 -19.78 11.55 7.07
CA GLY A 203 -20.70 11.44 5.92
C GLY A 203 -20.10 10.74 4.70
N VAL A 204 -18.85 10.28 4.77
CA VAL A 204 -18.15 9.66 3.64
C VAL A 204 -18.49 8.17 3.58
N PRO A 205 -18.92 7.64 2.43
CA PRO A 205 -19.09 6.20 2.24
C PRO A 205 -17.76 5.49 2.41
N ALA A 206 -17.67 4.58 3.39
CA ALA A 206 -16.42 3.92 3.74
C ALA A 206 -16.63 2.43 4.05
N LEU A 207 -15.64 1.63 3.71
CA LEU A 207 -15.58 0.18 3.89
C LEU A 207 -14.35 -0.20 4.71
N ALA A 208 -14.50 -1.24 5.55
CA ALA A 208 -13.40 -2.05 6.02
C ALA A 208 -13.32 -3.33 5.17
N TRP A 209 -12.13 -3.85 5.00
CA TRP A 209 -11.86 -5.02 4.16
C TRP A 209 -11.28 -6.18 4.96
N ARG A 210 -11.74 -7.40 4.67
CA ARG A 210 -11.07 -8.64 5.04
C ARG A 210 -10.58 -9.32 3.77
N VAL A 211 -9.30 -9.65 3.75
CA VAL A 211 -8.64 -10.43 2.69
C VAL A 211 -8.27 -11.79 3.28
N GLU A 212 -8.77 -12.84 2.66
CA GLU A 212 -8.42 -14.22 2.96
C GLU A 212 -7.54 -14.76 1.85
N ILE A 213 -6.33 -15.21 2.16
CA ILE A 213 -5.36 -15.66 1.17
C ILE A 213 -4.44 -16.72 1.76
N ALA A 214 -4.28 -17.86 1.07
CA ALA A 214 -3.43 -18.96 1.52
C ALA A 214 -3.68 -19.37 2.99
N GLY A 215 -4.95 -19.37 3.42
CA GLY A 215 -5.37 -19.70 4.79
C GLY A 215 -5.02 -18.66 5.84
N LYS A 216 -4.74 -17.43 5.45
CA LYS A 216 -4.50 -16.27 6.33
C LYS A 216 -5.60 -15.22 6.18
N ASP A 217 -5.96 -14.63 7.30
CA ASP A 217 -7.02 -13.63 7.44
C ASP A 217 -6.44 -12.28 7.81
N ILE A 218 -6.57 -11.30 6.92
CA ILE A 218 -6.02 -9.95 7.09
C ILE A 218 -7.16 -8.94 7.03
N VAL A 219 -7.26 -8.08 8.03
CA VAL A 219 -8.30 -7.05 8.07
C VAL A 219 -7.69 -5.65 8.05
N PHE A 220 -8.27 -4.77 7.23
CA PHE A 220 -7.93 -3.36 7.12
C PHE A 220 -9.15 -2.54 7.54
N SER A 221 -8.99 -1.72 8.58
CA SER A 221 -10.11 -0.92 9.10
C SER A 221 -10.58 0.16 8.13
N GLY A 222 -9.68 0.69 7.30
CA GLY A 222 -9.89 1.99 6.68
C GLY A 222 -10.09 3.06 7.75
N ASP A 223 -10.54 4.22 7.32
CA ASP A 223 -10.92 5.30 8.22
C ASP A 223 -12.32 5.04 8.79
N THR A 224 -12.41 5.07 10.10
CA THR A 224 -13.65 4.82 10.84
C THR A 224 -13.57 5.35 12.26
N ASN A 225 -14.71 5.75 12.82
CA ASN A 225 -14.82 6.10 14.23
C ASN A 225 -14.96 4.87 15.17
N GLY A 226 -15.07 3.67 14.58
CA GLY A 226 -15.19 2.40 15.31
C GLY A 226 -16.58 2.08 15.84
N GLU A 227 -17.58 2.89 15.54
CA GLU A 227 -18.97 2.65 15.91
C GLU A 227 -19.61 1.58 15.00
N GLY A 228 -20.66 0.97 15.48
CA GLY A 228 -21.39 -0.05 14.74
C GLY A 228 -20.89 -1.47 14.96
N GLY A 229 -20.94 -2.45 15.15
CA GLY A 229 -20.34 -3.79 15.38
C GLY A 229 -19.78 -4.47 14.12
N GLY A 230 -19.89 -3.83 12.95
CA GLY A 230 -19.46 -4.40 11.67
C GLY A 230 -17.97 -4.74 11.65
N LEU A 231 -17.12 -3.81 12.10
CA LEU A 231 -15.67 -4.01 12.11
C LEU A 231 -15.23 -5.14 13.05
N VAL A 232 -15.87 -5.28 14.24
CA VAL A 232 -15.58 -6.40 15.15
C VAL A 232 -15.92 -7.73 14.47
N ARG A 233 -17.11 -7.82 13.81
CA ARG A 233 -17.52 -9.04 13.09
C ARG A 233 -16.56 -9.38 11.94
N LEU A 234 -16.12 -8.36 11.18
CA LEU A 234 -15.19 -8.55 10.07
C LEU A 234 -13.81 -9.03 10.57
N ALA A 235 -13.33 -8.47 11.69
CA ALA A 235 -12.02 -8.74 12.26
C ALA A 235 -11.96 -10.04 13.10
N MET A 236 -13.06 -10.74 13.27
CA MET A 236 -13.13 -11.93 14.13
C MET A 236 -12.06 -12.96 13.76
N ASN A 237 -11.18 -13.28 14.74
CA ASN A 237 -10.06 -14.21 14.64
C ASN A 237 -9.02 -13.89 13.54
N ALA A 238 -8.95 -12.65 13.05
CA ALA A 238 -7.98 -12.27 12.04
C ALA A 238 -6.54 -12.54 12.49
N ASP A 239 -5.70 -13.02 11.57
CA ASP A 239 -4.27 -13.22 11.80
C ASP A 239 -3.55 -11.88 11.94
N LEU A 240 -3.96 -10.89 11.13
CA LEU A 240 -3.45 -9.52 11.17
C LEU A 240 -4.59 -8.52 11.05
N PHE A 241 -4.64 -7.56 11.95
CA PHE A 241 -5.51 -6.40 11.86
C PHE A 241 -4.70 -5.13 11.67
N VAL A 242 -4.85 -4.46 10.54
CA VAL A 242 -4.28 -3.14 10.26
C VAL A 242 -5.33 -2.09 10.62
N ALA A 243 -5.11 -1.38 11.70
CA ALA A 243 -6.01 -0.36 12.23
C ALA A 243 -5.44 1.05 12.03
N HIS A 244 -6.28 1.99 11.59
CA HIS A 244 -5.90 3.37 11.41
C HIS A 244 -5.87 4.11 12.76
N ASN A 245 -4.70 4.69 13.10
CA ASN A 245 -4.45 5.40 14.35
C ASN A 245 -4.26 6.91 14.08
N ALA A 246 -5.31 7.54 13.57
CA ALA A 246 -5.25 8.94 13.16
C ALA A 246 -5.44 9.94 14.30
N VAL A 247 -5.96 9.53 15.45
CA VAL A 247 -6.24 10.42 16.59
C VAL A 247 -5.69 9.86 17.91
N PRO A 248 -5.26 10.74 18.83
CA PRO A 248 -4.85 10.33 20.16
C PRO A 248 -6.08 9.96 21.03
N GLU A 249 -5.82 9.33 22.18
CA GLU A 249 -6.83 9.19 23.23
C GLU A 249 -7.31 10.56 23.69
N GLY A 250 -8.60 10.69 23.94
CA GLY A 250 -9.22 11.97 24.31
C GLY A 250 -9.53 12.90 23.13
N ALA A 251 -9.34 12.49 21.89
CA ALA A 251 -9.82 13.23 20.72
C ALA A 251 -11.32 13.51 20.82
N ALA A 252 -11.75 14.68 20.38
CA ALA A 252 -13.14 15.16 20.47
C ALA A 252 -13.60 15.81 19.17
N GLY A 253 -14.87 16.19 19.10
CA GLY A 253 -15.42 16.93 17.97
C GLY A 253 -15.37 16.15 16.65
N VAL A 254 -14.95 16.81 15.58
CA VAL A 254 -14.91 16.24 14.22
C VAL A 254 -13.95 15.06 14.14
N GLU A 255 -12.77 15.18 14.73
CA GLU A 255 -11.74 14.14 14.69
C GLU A 255 -12.23 12.82 15.25
N ARG A 256 -12.92 12.85 16.41
CA ARG A 256 -13.49 11.65 17.05
C ARG A 256 -14.64 11.03 16.25
N ARG A 257 -15.40 11.86 15.52
CA ARG A 257 -16.46 11.35 14.62
C ARG A 257 -15.92 10.65 13.38
N LEU A 258 -14.67 10.94 13.03
CA LEU A 258 -14.03 10.37 11.83
C LEU A 258 -13.12 9.17 12.15
N HIS A 259 -12.49 9.14 13.34
CA HIS A 259 -11.43 8.18 13.64
C HIS A 259 -11.55 7.55 15.03
N MET A 260 -11.03 6.34 15.13
CA MET A 260 -10.95 5.57 16.39
C MET A 260 -9.85 6.11 17.29
N PRO A 261 -10.12 6.43 18.58
CA PRO A 261 -9.04 6.59 19.56
C PRO A 261 -8.45 5.22 19.94
N PRO A 262 -7.25 5.19 20.53
CA PRO A 262 -6.55 3.96 20.91
C PRO A 262 -7.38 2.98 21.74
N SER A 263 -8.17 3.47 22.69
CA SER A 263 -9.03 2.61 23.52
C SER A 263 -10.06 1.84 22.70
N VAL A 264 -10.63 2.46 21.64
CA VAL A 264 -11.59 1.80 20.72
C VAL A 264 -10.87 0.78 19.84
N ILE A 265 -9.67 1.09 19.35
CA ILE A 265 -8.84 0.13 18.60
C ILE A 265 -8.56 -1.10 19.46
N GLY A 266 -8.12 -0.88 20.71
CA GLY A 266 -7.84 -1.96 21.66
C GLY A 266 -9.09 -2.80 21.99
N GLN A 267 -10.25 -2.17 22.13
CA GLN A 267 -11.52 -2.87 22.34
C GLN A 267 -11.87 -3.76 21.15
N ILE A 268 -11.84 -3.22 19.91
CA ILE A 268 -12.16 -3.99 18.71
C ILE A 268 -11.18 -5.16 18.55
N ALA A 269 -9.87 -4.92 18.71
CA ALA A 269 -8.85 -5.96 18.60
C ALA A 269 -9.03 -7.07 19.65
N GLY A 270 -9.43 -6.71 20.89
CA GLY A 270 -9.72 -7.66 21.96
C GLY A 270 -10.98 -8.45 21.72
N ASP A 271 -12.09 -7.77 21.42
CA ASP A 271 -13.40 -8.39 21.21
C ASP A 271 -13.41 -9.29 19.98
N ALA A 272 -12.65 -8.94 18.94
CA ALA A 272 -12.49 -9.75 17.73
C ALA A 272 -11.42 -10.86 17.86
N HIS A 273 -10.71 -10.95 18.97
CA HIS A 273 -9.64 -11.95 19.20
C HIS A 273 -8.58 -11.96 18.08
N VAL A 274 -8.17 -10.78 17.59
CA VAL A 274 -7.15 -10.70 16.54
C VAL A 274 -5.80 -11.20 17.05
N LYS A 275 -5.04 -11.90 16.20
CA LYS A 275 -3.76 -12.50 16.59
C LYS A 275 -2.62 -11.47 16.63
N SER A 276 -2.65 -10.48 15.74
CA SER A 276 -1.67 -9.38 15.72
C SER A 276 -2.32 -8.08 15.24
N LEU A 277 -1.83 -6.95 15.74
CA LEU A 277 -2.33 -5.59 15.46
C LEU A 277 -1.20 -4.72 14.92
N VAL A 278 -1.45 -4.06 13.79
CA VAL A 278 -0.56 -3.04 13.22
C VAL A 278 -1.31 -1.71 13.17
N LEU A 279 -0.70 -0.67 13.70
CA LEU A 279 -1.23 0.69 13.67
C LEU A 279 -0.62 1.47 12.52
N SER A 280 -1.44 1.95 11.61
CA SER A 280 -1.08 2.74 10.44
C SER A 280 -1.91 4.02 10.36
N HIS A 281 -1.84 4.78 9.26
CA HIS A 281 -2.51 6.07 9.09
C HIS A 281 -2.18 7.02 10.25
N ARG A 282 -0.88 7.09 10.59
CA ARG A 282 -0.39 7.85 11.74
C ARG A 282 -0.23 9.32 11.33
N MET A 283 -0.87 10.20 12.07
CA MET A 283 -0.83 11.65 11.84
C MET A 283 0.09 12.34 12.84
N LEU A 284 0.52 13.57 12.56
CA LEU A 284 1.40 14.35 13.45
C LEU A 284 0.91 14.37 14.91
N ARG A 285 -0.40 14.37 15.10
CA ARG A 285 -1.03 14.35 16.44
C ARG A 285 -0.91 13.02 17.18
N THR A 286 -0.52 11.94 16.50
CA THR A 286 -0.29 10.60 17.10
C THR A 286 1.18 10.18 17.11
N LEU A 287 2.01 10.80 16.27
CA LEU A 287 3.45 10.57 16.26
C LEU A 287 4.10 11.06 17.56
N GLY A 288 5.02 10.27 18.12
CA GLY A 288 5.67 10.53 19.41
C GLY A 288 4.76 10.25 20.63
N LYS A 289 3.57 9.65 20.41
CA LYS A 289 2.65 9.24 21.49
C LYS A 289 2.45 7.73 21.56
N GLU A 290 3.41 6.97 21.04
CA GLU A 290 3.33 5.52 20.91
C GLU A 290 3.12 4.83 22.27
N GLU A 291 3.82 5.27 23.32
CA GLU A 291 3.66 4.72 24.66
C GLU A 291 2.25 4.92 25.22
N GLN A 292 1.70 6.13 25.03
CA GLN A 292 0.34 6.44 25.48
C GLN A 292 -0.70 5.61 24.70
N THR A 293 -0.55 5.56 23.36
CA THR A 293 -1.39 4.76 22.46
C THR A 293 -1.35 3.28 22.86
N GLN A 294 -0.15 2.73 23.07
CA GLN A 294 0.02 1.34 23.50
C GLN A 294 -0.60 1.09 24.88
N SER A 295 -0.44 2.00 25.83
CA SER A 295 -1.02 1.87 27.17
C SER A 295 -2.56 1.76 27.11
N GLU A 296 -3.21 2.56 26.29
CA GLU A 296 -4.68 2.51 26.12
C GLU A 296 -5.13 1.20 25.46
N ILE A 297 -4.46 0.79 24.37
CA ILE A 297 -4.76 -0.47 23.67
C ILE A 297 -4.58 -1.67 24.60
N ARG A 298 -3.52 -1.69 25.43
CA ARG A 298 -3.19 -2.79 26.35
C ARG A 298 -4.23 -3.04 27.43
N LYS A 299 -5.15 -2.10 27.68
CA LYS A 299 -6.27 -2.32 28.60
C LYS A 299 -7.25 -3.39 28.12
N ARG A 300 -7.28 -3.67 26.81
CA ARG A 300 -8.23 -4.59 26.17
C ARG A 300 -7.59 -5.63 25.25
N TYR A 301 -6.37 -5.37 24.77
CA TYR A 301 -5.68 -6.26 23.83
C TYR A 301 -4.27 -6.55 24.30
N SER A 302 -3.94 -7.83 24.45
CA SER A 302 -2.63 -8.30 24.96
C SER A 302 -1.71 -8.89 23.88
N GLY A 303 -2.22 -9.07 22.64
CA GLY A 303 -1.46 -9.65 21.53
C GLY A 303 -0.33 -8.76 20.99
N PRO A 304 0.45 -9.24 20.03
CA PRO A 304 1.49 -8.45 19.35
C PRO A 304 0.92 -7.15 18.76
N LEU A 305 1.64 -6.04 18.96
CA LEU A 305 1.29 -4.70 18.47
C LEU A 305 2.51 -4.04 17.86
N ALA A 306 2.37 -3.44 16.67
CA ALA A 306 3.40 -2.67 15.99
C ALA A 306 2.84 -1.34 15.46
N PHE A 307 3.73 -0.36 15.32
CA PHE A 307 3.45 0.92 14.67
C PHE A 307 4.14 0.93 13.31
N ALA A 308 3.37 1.07 12.25
CA ALA A 308 3.89 1.01 10.89
C ALA A 308 4.65 2.26 10.47
N ASN A 309 5.65 2.07 9.63
CA ASN A 309 6.27 3.08 8.80
C ASN A 309 6.17 2.67 7.32
N ASP A 310 6.48 3.61 6.43
CA ASP A 310 6.52 3.31 4.99
C ASP A 310 7.51 2.17 4.72
N LEU A 311 7.12 1.26 3.85
CA LEU A 311 7.83 0.06 3.43
C LEU A 311 8.02 -1.03 4.51
N ASP A 312 7.51 -0.83 5.73
CA ASP A 312 7.51 -1.90 6.73
C ASP A 312 6.77 -3.14 6.20
N CYS A 313 7.34 -4.31 6.51
CA CYS A 313 6.83 -5.62 6.09
C CYS A 313 6.41 -6.45 7.30
N PHE A 314 5.16 -6.90 7.32
CA PHE A 314 4.57 -7.68 8.39
C PHE A 314 4.20 -9.09 7.89
N PRO A 315 5.03 -10.13 8.15
CA PRO A 315 4.67 -11.51 7.85
C PRO A 315 3.42 -11.94 8.62
N VAL A 316 2.47 -12.54 7.93
CA VAL A 316 1.23 -13.06 8.52
C VAL A 316 1.46 -14.51 8.93
N LYS A 317 1.49 -14.77 10.25
CA LYS A 317 1.84 -16.07 10.83
C LYS A 317 0.61 -16.95 11.08
#